data_3b9336e6b5111944ba3312d1795aab02
#
_entry.id   3b9336e6b5111944ba3312d1795aab02
#
_cell.length_a   1.000
_cell.length_b   1.000
_cell.length_c   1.000
_cell.angle_alpha   90.00
_cell.angle_beta   90.00
_cell.angle_gamma   90.00
#
_symmetry.space_group_name_H-M   'P 1'
#
loop_
_entity.id
_entity.type
_entity.pdbx_description
1 polymer ?
#
loop_
_entity_poly.entity_id
_entity_poly.type
_entity_poly.pdbx_seq_one_letter_code
_entity_poly.pdbx_strand_id
1 'polypeptide(L)'
;MSCEAKYTLRVLINDWVEEKPWELEGEHGLSFYIETPESKFLFDCGHTGAAWRNAVKMGVDLSEVDFVALSHSHYDHAGGFPALLEHVKPRTLYTGPNFWQEKYSYDEETDKYHCKAAVLQRKNWPLGA
;
A
#
# COMPACT_ATOMS: atom_id res chain seq x y z
N MET A 1 -1.38 -36.12 -6.57
CA MET A 1 -1.93 -34.88 -5.99
C MET A 1 -1.03 -33.72 -6.37
N SER A 2 -1.60 -32.73 -7.00
CA SER A 2 -0.85 -31.52 -7.29
C SER A 2 -0.83 -30.62 -6.06
N CYS A 3 0.34 -30.10 -5.72
CA CYS A 3 0.48 -29.10 -4.66
C CYS A 3 0.34 -27.71 -5.28
N GLU A 4 -0.89 -27.32 -5.57
CA GLU A 4 -1.14 -25.99 -6.07
C GLU A 4 -1.26 -25.01 -4.89
N ALA A 5 -0.55 -23.89 -4.99
CA ALA A 5 -0.68 -22.85 -4.01
C ALA A 5 -2.05 -22.18 -4.14
N LYS A 6 -2.83 -22.18 -3.06
CA LYS A 6 -4.15 -21.52 -3.03
C LYS A 6 -4.04 -20.03 -2.74
N TYR A 7 -2.92 -19.60 -2.17
CA TYR A 7 -2.68 -18.24 -1.75
C TYR A 7 -1.34 -17.79 -2.29
N THR A 8 -1.31 -16.59 -2.82
CA THR A 8 -0.08 -15.98 -3.32
C THR A 8 0.10 -14.64 -2.64
N LEU A 9 1.28 -14.39 -2.12
CA LEU A 9 1.66 -13.10 -1.58
C LEU A 9 2.88 -12.60 -2.35
N ARG A 10 2.80 -11.39 -2.88
CA ARG A 10 3.92 -10.74 -3.55
C ARG A 10 4.24 -9.43 -2.82
N VAL A 11 5.50 -9.27 -2.46
CA VAL A 11 5.96 -8.03 -1.82
C VAL A 11 6.20 -7.01 -2.90
N LEU A 12 5.40 -5.97 -2.94
CA LEU A 12 5.55 -4.88 -3.91
C LEU A 12 6.51 -3.81 -3.41
N ILE A 13 6.47 -3.51 -2.12
CA ILE A 13 7.33 -2.50 -1.51
C ILE A 13 7.92 -3.03 -0.22
N ASN A 14 9.21 -2.84 -0.08
CA ASN A 14 9.99 -3.04 1.13
C ASN A 14 11.13 -2.02 1.11
N ASP A 15 11.73 -1.73 2.24
CA ASP A 15 12.83 -0.76 2.31
C ASP A 15 14.16 -1.32 1.78
N TRP A 16 14.19 -2.61 1.46
CA TRP A 16 15.36 -3.25 0.87
C TRP A 16 14.97 -4.04 -0.37
N VAL A 17 15.73 -3.89 -1.46
CA VAL A 17 15.56 -4.67 -2.68
C VAL A 17 16.90 -5.22 -3.14
N GLU A 18 16.87 -6.39 -3.74
CA GLU A 18 18.03 -6.93 -4.44
C GLU A 18 18.23 -6.15 -5.74
N GLU A 19 19.47 -5.76 -6.01
CA GLU A 19 19.78 -4.94 -7.16
C GLU A 19 19.44 -5.57 -8.51
N LYS A 20 19.47 -6.88 -8.60
CA LYS A 20 19.20 -7.59 -9.86
C LYS A 20 18.49 -8.90 -9.60
N PRO A 21 17.76 -9.43 -10.61
CA PRO A 21 17.61 -8.92 -11.98
C PRO A 21 16.40 -7.99 -12.20
N TRP A 22 15.65 -7.63 -11.17
CA TRP A 22 14.28 -7.13 -11.31
C TRP A 22 14.17 -5.62 -11.50
N GLU A 23 15.18 -4.85 -11.19
CA GLU A 23 15.15 -3.39 -11.24
C GLU A 23 13.94 -2.78 -10.48
N LEU A 24 13.56 -3.41 -9.38
CA LEU A 24 12.47 -2.93 -8.55
C LEU A 24 12.94 -1.75 -7.69
N GLU A 25 11.99 -0.87 -7.37
CA GLU A 25 12.27 0.25 -6.49
C GLU A 25 12.09 -0.17 -5.03
N GLY A 26 13.05 0.20 -4.17
CA GLY A 26 12.88 0.12 -2.72
C GLY A 26 12.50 1.48 -2.19
N GLU A 27 11.70 1.50 -1.15
CA GLU A 27 11.44 2.72 -0.39
C GLU A 27 11.04 2.34 1.04
N HIS A 28 11.18 3.30 1.95
CA HIS A 28 10.69 3.08 3.31
C HIS A 28 9.17 2.94 3.25
N GLY A 29 8.69 1.75 3.55
CA GLY A 29 7.26 1.45 3.46
C GLY A 29 6.98 -0.01 3.23
N LEU A 30 5.72 -0.33 3.12
CA LEU A 30 5.25 -1.69 2.92
C LEU A 30 4.09 -1.73 1.94
N SER A 31 4.08 -2.71 1.05
CA SER A 31 2.93 -3.03 0.22
C SER A 31 2.97 -4.49 -0.19
N PHE A 32 1.88 -5.19 0.07
CA PHE A 32 1.71 -6.59 -0.33
C PHE A 32 0.54 -6.73 -1.29
N TYR A 33 0.74 -7.49 -2.35
CA TYR A 33 -0.34 -7.97 -3.20
C TYR A 33 -0.66 -9.41 -2.81
N ILE A 34 -1.92 -9.69 -2.56
CA ILE A 34 -2.35 -10.99 -2.07
C ILE A 34 -3.46 -11.53 -2.96
N GLU A 35 -3.30 -12.76 -3.42
CA GLU A 35 -4.34 -13.51 -4.13
C GLU A 35 -4.82 -14.67 -3.27
N THR A 36 -6.12 -14.78 -3.13
CA THR A 36 -6.78 -15.94 -2.52
C THR A 36 -7.68 -16.58 -3.58
N PRO A 37 -8.24 -17.78 -3.33
CA PRO A 37 -9.18 -18.37 -4.28
C PRO A 37 -10.41 -17.51 -4.56
N GLU A 38 -10.75 -16.59 -3.65
CA GLU A 38 -11.97 -15.79 -3.73
C GLU A 38 -11.74 -14.32 -4.07
N SER A 39 -10.53 -13.80 -3.83
CA SER A 39 -10.30 -12.38 -4.00
C SER A 39 -8.83 -12.05 -4.24
N LYS A 40 -8.60 -10.84 -4.73
CA LYS A 40 -7.28 -10.25 -4.90
C LYS A 40 -7.30 -8.89 -4.22
N PHE A 41 -6.28 -8.60 -3.42
CA PHE A 41 -6.28 -7.33 -2.69
C PHE A 41 -4.87 -6.85 -2.41
N LEU A 42 -4.78 -5.56 -2.07
CA LEU A 42 -3.56 -4.94 -1.59
C LEU A 42 -3.65 -4.72 -0.09
N PHE A 43 -2.58 -5.00 0.60
CA PHE A 43 -2.39 -4.65 2.00
C PHE A 43 -1.26 -3.63 2.07
N ASP A 44 -1.59 -2.41 2.47
CA ASP A 44 -0.73 -1.22 2.46
C ASP A 44 -0.21 -0.87 1.05
N CYS A 45 0.19 0.37 0.86
CA CYS A 45 0.46 0.93 -0.46
C CYS A 45 1.83 1.62 -0.56
N GLY A 46 2.69 1.48 0.45
CA GLY A 46 3.97 2.19 0.45
C GLY A 46 3.80 3.69 0.60
N HIS A 47 4.82 4.43 0.18
CA HIS A 47 4.88 5.88 0.37
C HIS A 47 4.53 6.66 -0.91
N THR A 48 5.00 6.16 -2.06
CA THR A 48 4.88 6.85 -3.34
C THR A 48 4.13 5.99 -4.35
N GLY A 49 4.27 6.26 -5.63
CA GLY A 49 3.74 5.40 -6.68
C GLY A 49 4.58 4.16 -6.97
N ALA A 50 5.62 3.89 -6.19
CA ALA A 50 6.53 2.78 -6.47
C ALA A 50 5.84 1.42 -6.43
N ALA A 51 4.81 1.23 -5.59
CA ALA A 51 4.07 -0.02 -5.55
C ALA A 51 3.43 -0.34 -6.90
N TRP A 52 2.84 0.65 -7.56
CA TRP A 52 2.29 0.49 -8.90
C TRP A 52 3.38 0.15 -9.92
N ARG A 53 4.47 0.90 -9.90
CA ARG A 53 5.56 0.67 -10.86
C ARG A 53 6.18 -0.70 -10.69
N ASN A 54 6.40 -1.13 -9.45
CA ASN A 54 6.91 -2.47 -9.17
C ASN A 54 5.93 -3.57 -9.61
N ALA A 55 4.64 -3.38 -9.38
CA ALA A 55 3.63 -4.33 -9.83
C ALA A 55 3.69 -4.52 -11.35
N VAL A 56 3.81 -3.43 -12.11
CA VAL A 56 3.94 -3.52 -13.57
C VAL A 56 5.18 -4.32 -13.96
N LYS A 57 6.32 -4.05 -13.33
CA LYS A 57 7.56 -4.77 -13.61
C LYS A 57 7.48 -6.25 -13.24
N MET A 58 6.74 -6.59 -12.20
CA MET A 58 6.56 -7.96 -11.76
C MET A 58 5.48 -8.72 -12.54
N GLY A 59 4.77 -8.05 -13.45
CA GLY A 59 3.68 -8.66 -14.19
C GLY A 59 2.41 -8.86 -13.35
N VAL A 60 2.26 -8.10 -12.28
CA VAL A 60 1.07 -8.14 -11.41
C VAL A 60 0.06 -7.12 -11.91
N ASP A 61 -1.14 -7.60 -12.25
CA ASP A 61 -2.22 -6.73 -12.72
C ASP A 61 -3.06 -6.24 -11.55
N LEU A 62 -2.82 -5.01 -11.11
CA LEU A 62 -3.54 -4.42 -9.99
C LEU A 62 -4.95 -3.95 -10.38
N SER A 63 -5.31 -3.94 -11.65
CA SER A 63 -6.67 -3.56 -12.06
C SER A 63 -7.73 -4.57 -11.61
N GLU A 64 -7.30 -5.78 -11.27
CA GLU A 64 -8.20 -6.84 -10.80
C GLU A 64 -8.37 -6.86 -9.27
N VAL A 65 -7.78 -5.89 -8.57
CA VAL A 65 -7.87 -5.83 -7.11
C VAL A 65 -9.29 -5.51 -6.67
N ASP A 66 -9.83 -6.35 -5.78
CA ASP A 66 -11.18 -6.18 -5.26
C ASP A 66 -11.26 -5.11 -4.18
N PHE A 67 -10.25 -5.07 -3.31
CA PHE A 67 -10.22 -4.09 -2.23
C PHE A 67 -8.77 -3.77 -1.84
N VAL A 68 -8.63 -2.69 -1.08
CA VAL A 68 -7.38 -2.29 -0.45
C VAL A 68 -7.61 -2.26 1.06
N ALA A 69 -6.68 -2.82 1.81
CA ALA A 69 -6.68 -2.74 3.27
C ALA A 69 -5.47 -1.92 3.71
N LEU A 70 -5.68 -0.91 4.51
CA LEU A 70 -4.62 -0.07 5.04
C LEU A 70 -4.52 -0.31 6.55
N SER A 71 -3.33 -0.73 6.98
CA SER A 71 -3.09 -1.08 8.39
C SER A 71 -3.21 0.14 9.30
N HIS A 72 -2.68 1.26 8.86
CA HIS A 72 -2.71 2.53 9.57
C HIS A 72 -2.36 3.65 8.59
N SER A 73 -2.49 4.89 9.02
CA SER A 73 -2.37 6.04 8.13
C SER A 73 -0.98 6.67 8.07
N HIS A 74 0.06 6.00 8.55
CA HIS A 74 1.42 6.52 8.39
C HIS A 74 1.79 6.60 6.91
N TYR A 75 2.59 7.60 6.56
CA TYR A 75 2.92 7.94 5.19
C TYR A 75 3.57 6.78 4.41
N ASP A 76 4.33 5.94 5.10
CA ASP A 76 5.06 4.83 4.49
C ASP A 76 4.17 3.60 4.22
N HIS A 77 2.94 3.62 4.66
CA HIS A 77 1.95 2.55 4.44
C HIS A 77 0.76 3.01 3.61
N ALA A 78 0.29 4.22 3.84
CA ALA A 78 -0.89 4.77 3.18
C ALA A 78 -0.56 5.85 2.15
N GLY A 79 0.65 6.40 2.17
CA GLY A 79 1.04 7.51 1.30
C GLY A 79 0.95 7.21 -0.18
N GLY A 80 1.15 5.96 -0.58
CA GLY A 80 1.05 5.56 -1.98
C GLY A 80 -0.37 5.34 -2.47
N PHE A 81 -1.36 5.38 -1.59
CA PHE A 81 -2.75 5.12 -1.97
C PHE A 81 -3.29 6.12 -3.01
N PRO A 82 -3.10 7.44 -2.87
CA PRO A 82 -3.56 8.37 -3.90
C PRO A 82 -2.95 8.11 -5.28
N ALA A 83 -1.66 7.78 -5.34
CA ALA A 83 -1.01 7.45 -6.60
C ALA A 83 -1.59 6.17 -7.21
N LEU A 84 -1.92 5.19 -6.36
CA LEU A 84 -2.55 3.96 -6.80
C LEU A 84 -3.91 4.22 -7.42
N LEU A 85 -4.70 5.13 -6.87
CA LEU A 85 -6.04 5.45 -7.37
C LEU A 85 -6.03 6.07 -8.77
N GLU A 86 -4.90 6.54 -9.26
CA GLU A 86 -4.78 6.99 -10.65
C GLU A 86 -4.85 5.83 -11.64
N HIS A 87 -4.58 4.63 -11.19
CA HIS A 87 -4.48 3.43 -12.04
C HIS A 87 -5.52 2.38 -11.74
N VAL A 88 -5.97 2.26 -10.49
CA VAL A 88 -6.91 1.23 -10.06
C VAL A 88 -8.05 1.87 -9.27
N LYS A 89 -9.22 1.23 -9.31
CA LYS A 89 -10.41 1.72 -8.60
C LYS A 89 -11.02 0.56 -7.81
N PRO A 90 -10.45 0.22 -6.67
CA PRO A 90 -11.00 -0.84 -5.85
C PRO A 90 -12.38 -0.44 -5.32
N ARG A 91 -13.25 -1.43 -5.13
CA ARG A 91 -14.62 -1.18 -4.68
C ARG A 91 -14.70 -0.79 -3.22
N THR A 92 -13.74 -1.24 -2.42
CA THR A 92 -13.78 -1.10 -0.97
C THR A 92 -12.41 -0.77 -0.44
N LEU A 93 -12.39 0.10 0.56
CA LEU A 93 -11.22 0.40 1.36
C LEU A 93 -11.50 -0.05 2.80
N TYR A 94 -10.69 -0.97 3.32
CA TYR A 94 -10.75 -1.38 4.72
C TYR A 94 -9.67 -0.66 5.50
N THR A 95 -10.05 -0.07 6.63
CA THR A 95 -9.11 0.59 7.54
C THR A 95 -9.41 0.17 8.97
N GLY A 96 -8.41 0.32 9.84
CA GLY A 96 -8.62 0.16 11.25
C GLY A 96 -9.34 1.36 11.87
N PRO A 97 -9.72 1.26 13.16
CA PRO A 97 -10.28 2.40 13.87
C PRO A 97 -9.26 3.54 13.95
N ASN A 98 -9.75 4.76 14.02
CA ASN A 98 -8.89 5.95 14.15
C ASN A 98 -7.94 6.18 12.97
N PHE A 99 -8.22 5.57 11.82
CA PHE A 99 -7.36 5.72 10.63
C PHE A 99 -7.22 7.19 10.22
N TRP A 100 -8.29 7.96 10.27
CA TRP A 100 -8.32 9.33 9.79
C TRP A 100 -7.80 10.35 10.79
N GLN A 101 -7.41 9.93 11.99
CA GLN A 101 -6.84 10.81 12.99
C GLN A 101 -5.40 11.20 12.62
N GLU A 102 -5.03 12.42 12.98
CA GLU A 102 -3.66 12.87 12.81
C GLU A 102 -2.71 12.08 13.71
N LYS A 103 -1.53 11.80 13.20
CA LYS A 103 -0.50 11.03 13.89
C LYS A 103 0.81 11.78 13.85
N TYR A 104 1.48 11.86 15.01
CA TYR A 104 2.69 12.64 15.14
C TYR A 104 3.79 11.81 15.79
N SER A 105 5.04 12.11 15.43
CA SER A 105 6.21 11.69 16.19
C SER A 105 6.79 12.90 16.89
N TYR A 106 7.34 12.67 18.06
CA TYR A 106 8.01 13.72 18.84
C TYR A 106 9.51 13.63 18.66
N ASP A 107 10.14 14.77 18.37
CA ASP A 107 11.57 14.88 18.24
C ASP A 107 12.13 15.56 19.49
N GLU A 108 12.83 14.81 20.32
CA GLU A 108 13.41 15.31 21.57
C GLU A 108 14.47 16.39 21.36
N GLU A 109 15.24 16.33 20.26
CA GLU A 109 16.30 17.26 19.98
C GLU A 109 15.76 18.64 19.62
N THR A 110 14.67 18.70 18.87
CA THR A 110 14.08 19.97 18.43
C THR A 110 12.86 20.37 19.23
N ASP A 111 12.36 19.51 20.12
CA ASP A 111 11.13 19.69 20.90
C ASP A 111 9.93 20.00 19.99
N LYS A 112 9.84 19.29 18.88
CA LYS A 112 8.78 19.48 17.89
C LYS A 112 8.08 18.17 17.56
N TYR A 113 6.80 18.31 17.19
CA TYR A 113 6.01 17.20 16.66
C TYR A 113 6.02 17.22 15.15
N HIS A 114 6.18 16.04 14.54
CA HIS A 114 6.13 15.88 13.09
C HIS A 114 4.94 15.01 12.72
N CYS A 115 4.12 15.47 11.80
CA CYS A 115 2.98 14.72 11.31
C CYS A 115 3.47 13.50 10.51
N LYS A 116 3.03 12.31 10.89
CA LYS A 116 3.38 11.05 10.23
C LYS A 116 2.23 10.46 9.42
N ALA A 117 1.06 11.08 9.47
CA ALA A 117 -0.07 10.62 8.67
C ALA A 117 0.15 10.92 7.18
N ALA A 118 -0.32 10.01 6.35
CA ALA A 118 -0.38 10.27 4.91
C ALA A 118 -1.37 11.40 4.63
N VAL A 119 -1.10 12.15 3.56
CA VAL A 119 -2.01 13.22 3.13
C VAL A 119 -3.16 12.56 2.38
N LEU A 120 -4.14 12.09 3.15
CA LEU A 120 -5.34 11.45 2.64
C LEU A 120 -6.55 12.21 3.14
N GLN A 121 -7.52 12.42 2.26
CA GLN A 121 -8.78 13.04 2.65
C GLN A 121 -9.91 12.09 2.30
N ARG A 122 -10.67 11.72 3.32
CA ARG A 122 -11.80 10.81 3.16
C ARG A 122 -12.79 11.28 2.09
N LYS A 123 -13.02 12.58 2.03
CA LYS A 123 -13.91 13.18 1.02
C LYS A 123 -13.47 12.96 -0.43
N ASN A 124 -12.20 12.63 -0.64
CA ASN A 124 -11.65 12.40 -1.98
C ASN A 124 -11.73 10.92 -2.39
N TRP A 125 -12.29 10.08 -1.53
CA TRP A 125 -12.46 8.66 -1.83
C TRP A 125 -13.58 8.50 -2.86
N PRO A 126 -13.28 7.97 -4.06
CA PRO A 126 -14.24 8.00 -5.17
C PRO A 126 -15.45 7.09 -4.99
N LEU A 127 -15.39 6.12 -4.08
CA LEU A 127 -16.46 5.16 -3.88
C LEU A 127 -17.26 5.40 -2.62
N GLY A 128 -17.07 6.53 -1.95
CA GLY A 128 -17.86 6.91 -0.80
C GLY A 128 -17.75 5.96 0.40
N ALA A 129 -16.58 5.43 0.64
CA ALA A 129 -16.36 4.50 1.75
C ALA A 129 -16.54 5.17 3.12
#